data_b5cc73bf2e48558af7f38799905db820
#
_entry.id   b5cc73bf2e48558af7f38799905db820
#
_cell.length_a   1.000
_cell.length_b   1.000
_cell.length_c   1.000
_cell.angle_alpha   90.00
_cell.angle_beta   90.00
_cell.angle_gamma   90.00
#
_symmetry.space_group_name_H-M   'P 1'
#
loop_
_entity.id
_entity.type
_entity.pdbx_description
1 polymer ?
#
loop_
_entity_poly.entity_id
_entity_poly.type
_entity_poly.pdbx_seq_one_letter_code
_entity_poly.pdbx_strand_id
1 'polypeptide(L)'
;MLLGRGLNGNAERQGRAVMSRHWLTRRLQSWGDRPALIWSNESWSFRQLCDGRDAWLRHLAQHGVKPGDTLAICGDYSPKLCALLLAALVNRNIIVPLASATAPRWNRLMELAQVQFAVRFEGDDSWHVSGFDRAVSHALLRGLKERDAPGLVLFSSGSTGESKASVLDFDRLLAKFEVPRPAYRMLVFLLLDHIGGINTLFYGLCHGGTIVTTRERTPDAVCAAIEARRIELLPTTPTFLRILLIADAIRRYDLSSLKIVTYGTEPMPPSTLAVVREALPRVRFKQTYGLSELGILPTQSRDSGSVWLKLGNAGFEHKIVDGVLWIRSPSVMLGYLNAPSPFDADGWFNTQDLVEREGEYIRIVGRKSELINVGGEKVHPTEIENVLLQVDNVKDVTVRGQPNPVTGEVVAAKITPLGPEDPDTLKRRVRQFCHARLERYKIPAVIEVVLEDHYGARFKKSRDQTSIRPPADTDAGS
;
A
#
# COMPACT_ATOMS: atom_id res chain seq x y z
N MET A 1 -25.05 38.04 34.58
CA MET A 1 -23.93 38.01 33.66
C MET A 1 -22.71 37.39 34.32
N LEU A 2 -22.70 36.07 34.60
CA LEU A 2 -21.59 35.29 35.19
C LEU A 2 -21.95 33.79 35.21
N LEU A 3 -22.08 33.15 34.02
CA LEU A 3 -22.28 31.71 33.88
C LEU A 3 -21.77 31.17 32.55
N GLY A 4 -20.66 31.70 32.02
CA GLY A 4 -20.13 31.27 30.71
C GLY A 4 -18.65 30.82 30.68
N ARG A 5 -17.93 30.83 31.82
CA ARG A 5 -16.47 30.52 31.85
C ARG A 5 -16.08 29.14 32.38
N GLY A 6 -17.03 28.34 32.90
CA GLY A 6 -16.70 27.08 33.57
C GLY A 6 -16.64 25.85 32.67
N LEU A 7 -17.34 25.82 31.54
CA LEU A 7 -17.47 24.62 30.70
C LEU A 7 -16.29 24.42 29.74
N ASN A 8 -15.69 25.52 29.24
CA ASN A 8 -14.53 25.42 28.32
C ASN A 8 -13.23 24.98 29.02
N GLY A 9 -13.03 25.37 30.28
CA GLY A 9 -11.82 25.02 31.03
C GLY A 9 -11.70 23.53 31.38
N ASN A 10 -12.82 22.83 31.54
CA ASN A 10 -12.79 21.38 31.83
C ASN A 10 -12.55 20.54 30.57
N ALA A 11 -13.09 20.91 29.42
CA ALA A 11 -12.83 20.25 28.15
C ALA A 11 -11.38 20.44 27.71
N GLU A 12 -10.81 21.67 27.90
CA GLU A 12 -9.38 21.91 27.64
C GLU A 12 -8.45 21.15 28.59
N ARG A 13 -8.80 21.05 29.88
CA ARG A 13 -8.01 20.27 30.86
C ARG A 13 -8.10 18.76 30.61
N GLN A 14 -9.25 18.23 30.24
CA GLN A 14 -9.41 16.83 29.87
C GLN A 14 -8.69 16.53 28.54
N GLY A 15 -8.79 17.37 27.52
CA GLY A 15 -8.04 17.25 26.28
C GLY A 15 -6.52 17.25 26.51
N ARG A 16 -6.00 18.17 27.35
CA ARG A 16 -4.56 18.20 27.72
C ARG A 16 -4.12 16.94 28.50
N ALA A 17 -4.96 16.40 29.38
CA ALA A 17 -4.66 15.19 30.14
C ALA A 17 -4.63 13.92 29.27
N VAL A 18 -5.49 13.81 28.26
CA VAL A 18 -5.50 12.73 27.26
C VAL A 18 -4.29 12.86 26.33
N MET A 19 -3.96 14.08 25.88
CA MET A 19 -2.80 14.36 25.03
C MET A 19 -1.47 13.96 25.66
N SER A 20 -1.32 14.09 27.00
CA SER A 20 -0.08 13.74 27.70
C SER A 20 0.15 12.24 27.86
N ARG A 21 -0.87 11.41 27.64
CA ARG A 21 -0.82 9.96 27.89
C ARG A 21 -0.37 9.14 26.68
N HIS A 22 -0.61 9.59 25.45
CA HIS A 22 -0.21 8.83 24.27
C HIS A 22 1.30 8.92 24.04
N TRP A 23 1.99 7.77 23.99
CA TRP A 23 3.43 7.68 23.83
C TRP A 23 3.96 8.45 22.61
N LEU A 24 3.22 8.40 21.50
CA LEU A 24 3.57 9.08 20.24
C LEU A 24 3.63 10.60 20.41
N THR A 25 2.65 11.20 21.11
CA THR A 25 2.63 12.65 21.36
C THR A 25 3.92 13.12 22.07
N ARG A 26 4.30 12.44 23.15
CA ARG A 26 5.54 12.77 23.88
C ARG A 26 6.78 12.60 23.02
N ARG A 27 6.80 11.54 22.21
CA ARG A 27 7.93 11.27 21.30
C ARG A 27 8.05 12.34 20.22
N LEU A 28 6.96 12.73 19.55
CA LEU A 28 6.98 13.82 18.56
C LEU A 28 7.46 15.13 19.16
N GLN A 29 6.98 15.48 20.35
CA GLN A 29 7.40 16.68 21.05
C GLN A 29 8.91 16.67 21.38
N SER A 30 9.49 15.51 21.70
CA SER A 30 10.90 15.39 22.03
C SER A 30 11.84 15.67 20.85
N TRP A 31 11.36 15.61 19.62
CA TRP A 31 12.16 15.94 18.42
C TRP A 31 12.32 17.45 18.18
N GLY A 32 11.45 18.30 18.76
CA GLY A 32 11.55 19.76 18.75
C GLY A 32 11.61 20.37 17.35
N ASP A 33 12.65 21.13 17.07
CA ASP A 33 12.81 21.85 15.81
C ASP A 33 13.48 21.04 14.69
N ARG A 34 13.68 19.73 14.89
CA ARG A 34 14.15 18.85 13.82
C ARG A 34 13.16 18.84 12.65
N PRO A 35 13.63 18.81 11.40
CA PRO A 35 12.75 18.68 10.23
C PRO A 35 11.91 17.41 10.30
N ALA A 36 10.59 17.55 10.26
CA ALA A 36 9.64 16.44 10.26
C ALA A 36 9.13 16.14 8.85
N LEU A 37 8.78 17.19 8.10
CA LEU A 37 8.17 17.06 6.80
C LEU A 37 8.65 18.12 5.82
N ILE A 38 9.02 17.70 4.61
CA ILE A 38 9.35 18.57 3.48
C ILE A 38 8.29 18.32 2.40
N TRP A 39 7.53 19.36 2.08
CA TRP A 39 6.46 19.36 1.11
C TRP A 39 6.64 20.53 0.13
N SER A 40 6.81 20.22 -1.14
CA SER A 40 7.20 21.25 -2.12
C SER A 40 8.45 22.01 -1.67
N ASN A 41 8.36 23.30 -1.43
CA ASN A 41 9.48 24.13 -0.93
C ASN A 41 9.37 24.47 0.56
N GLU A 42 8.36 23.93 1.27
CA GLU A 42 8.15 24.15 2.69
C GLU A 42 8.79 23.04 3.51
N SER A 43 9.38 23.41 4.65
CA SER A 43 9.90 22.48 5.65
C SER A 43 9.23 22.76 6.98
N TRP A 44 8.54 21.74 7.50
CA TRP A 44 7.92 21.77 8.81
C TRP A 44 8.75 20.99 9.82
N SER A 45 9.02 21.60 10.98
CA SER A 45 9.63 20.91 12.12
C SER A 45 8.61 20.03 12.85
N PHE A 46 9.10 19.14 13.72
CA PHE A 46 8.23 18.37 14.62
C PHE A 46 7.42 19.28 15.54
N ARG A 47 8.00 20.42 15.99
CA ARG A 47 7.28 21.43 16.77
C ARG A 47 6.10 21.99 15.97
N GLN A 48 6.33 22.46 14.76
CA GLN A 48 5.28 22.99 13.88
C GLN A 48 4.20 21.95 13.58
N LEU A 49 4.59 20.68 13.39
CA LEU A 49 3.65 19.58 13.18
C LEU A 49 2.79 19.32 14.43
N CYS A 50 3.37 19.41 15.64
CA CYS A 50 2.63 19.31 16.89
C CYS A 50 1.69 20.51 17.11
N ASP A 51 2.13 21.73 16.78
CA ASP A 51 1.28 22.92 16.86
C ASP A 51 0.11 22.84 15.87
N GLY A 52 0.35 22.34 14.66
CA GLY A 52 -0.67 22.06 13.66
C GLY A 52 -1.68 21.02 14.13
N ARG A 53 -1.21 19.92 14.74
CA ARG A 53 -2.08 18.92 15.39
C ARG A 53 -2.99 19.57 16.44
N ASP A 54 -2.43 20.41 17.29
CA ASP A 54 -3.19 21.06 18.37
C ASP A 54 -4.20 22.09 17.81
N ALA A 55 -3.86 22.76 16.71
CA ALA A 55 -4.81 23.59 15.96
C ALA A 55 -5.95 22.75 15.39
N TRP A 56 -5.66 21.58 14.79
CA TRP A 56 -6.67 20.67 14.27
C TRP A 56 -7.61 20.14 15.36
N LEU A 57 -7.10 19.81 16.56
CA LEU A 57 -7.96 19.40 17.67
C LEU A 57 -9.03 20.48 18.00
N ARG A 58 -8.64 21.76 17.96
CA ARG A 58 -9.58 22.87 18.15
C ARG A 58 -10.59 22.96 17.00
N HIS A 59 -10.12 22.85 15.74
CA HIS A 59 -11.02 22.85 14.57
C HIS A 59 -12.01 21.69 14.59
N LEU A 60 -11.56 20.47 14.89
CA LEU A 60 -12.44 19.30 15.01
C LEU A 60 -13.54 19.54 16.06
N ALA A 61 -13.17 20.06 17.23
CA ALA A 61 -14.13 20.38 18.30
C ALA A 61 -15.12 21.49 17.87
N GLN A 62 -14.67 22.52 17.17
CA GLN A 62 -15.52 23.61 16.62
C GLN A 62 -16.56 23.09 15.62
N HIS A 63 -16.22 22.05 14.84
CA HIS A 63 -17.12 21.40 13.88
C HIS A 63 -17.93 20.27 14.50
N GLY A 64 -17.85 20.07 15.83
CA GLY A 64 -18.64 19.08 16.54
C GLY A 64 -18.14 17.63 16.42
N VAL A 65 -16.92 17.42 15.88
CA VAL A 65 -16.31 16.08 15.80
C VAL A 65 -15.92 15.58 17.18
N LYS A 66 -16.49 14.43 17.57
CA LYS A 66 -16.30 13.83 18.89
C LYS A 66 -15.34 12.63 18.82
N PRO A 67 -14.73 12.23 19.95
CA PRO A 67 -14.03 10.95 20.04
C PRO A 67 -14.90 9.78 19.57
N GLY A 68 -14.32 8.90 18.78
CA GLY A 68 -15.01 7.74 18.20
C GLY A 68 -15.85 8.03 16.95
N ASP A 69 -15.98 9.29 16.52
CA ASP A 69 -16.65 9.59 15.27
C ASP A 69 -15.78 9.16 14.08
N THR A 70 -16.45 8.73 13.00
CA THR A 70 -15.79 8.30 11.78
C THR A 70 -15.47 9.51 10.90
N LEU A 71 -14.17 9.74 10.68
CA LEU A 71 -13.62 10.91 10.01
C LEU A 71 -12.88 10.51 8.72
N ALA A 72 -13.39 10.92 7.56
CA ALA A 72 -12.65 10.80 6.32
C ALA A 72 -11.62 11.91 6.18
N ILE A 73 -10.41 11.56 5.77
CA ILE A 73 -9.32 12.49 5.45
C ILE A 73 -8.97 12.30 3.98
N CYS A 74 -9.41 13.26 3.16
CA CYS A 74 -9.38 13.17 1.70
C CYS A 74 -8.30 14.08 1.14
N GLY A 75 -7.33 13.53 0.42
CA GLY A 75 -6.24 14.29 -0.19
C GLY A 75 -4.94 13.49 -0.25
N ASP A 76 -3.88 14.17 -0.64
CA ASP A 76 -2.52 13.64 -0.65
C ASP A 76 -1.69 14.24 0.51
N TYR A 77 -0.50 13.69 0.76
CA TYR A 77 0.35 14.16 1.85
C TYR A 77 0.68 15.65 1.74
N SER A 78 0.31 16.38 2.77
CA SER A 78 0.65 17.78 3.00
C SER A 78 0.90 18.01 4.50
N PRO A 79 1.50 19.12 4.90
CA PRO A 79 1.74 19.41 6.31
C PRO A 79 0.47 19.43 7.16
N LYS A 80 -0.58 20.10 6.67
CA LYS A 80 -1.84 20.20 7.41
C LYS A 80 -2.60 18.88 7.45
N LEU A 81 -2.57 18.10 6.35
CA LEU A 81 -3.16 16.76 6.33
C LEU A 81 -2.46 15.82 7.31
N CYS A 82 -1.13 15.82 7.36
CA CYS A 82 -0.37 15.02 8.33
C CYS A 82 -0.65 15.44 9.78
N ALA A 83 -0.79 16.75 10.03
CA ALA A 83 -1.19 17.28 11.33
C ALA A 83 -2.61 16.85 11.72
N LEU A 84 -3.56 16.83 10.77
CA LEU A 84 -4.92 16.32 10.99
C LEU A 84 -4.92 14.81 11.31
N LEU A 85 -4.13 14.00 10.61
CA LEU A 85 -3.99 12.57 10.93
C LEU A 85 -3.56 12.37 12.38
N LEU A 86 -2.59 13.14 12.85
CA LEU A 86 -2.14 13.10 14.25
C LEU A 86 -3.21 13.59 15.21
N ALA A 87 -3.95 14.64 14.86
CA ALA A 87 -5.07 15.15 15.65
C ALA A 87 -6.19 14.12 15.78
N ALA A 88 -6.60 13.52 14.67
CA ALA A 88 -7.65 12.50 14.64
C ALA A 88 -7.27 11.24 15.44
N LEU A 89 -5.98 10.81 15.38
CA LEU A 89 -5.47 9.72 16.20
C LEU A 89 -5.56 10.06 17.70
N VAL A 90 -5.12 11.25 18.10
CA VAL A 90 -5.16 11.70 19.51
C VAL A 90 -6.60 11.90 19.98
N ASN A 91 -7.49 12.38 19.12
CA ASN A 91 -8.93 12.53 19.38
C ASN A 91 -9.70 11.20 19.37
N ARG A 92 -9.01 10.06 19.15
CA ARG A 92 -9.65 8.72 19.10
C ARG A 92 -10.68 8.56 18.00
N ASN A 93 -10.54 9.26 16.88
CA ASN A 93 -11.42 9.11 15.74
C ASN A 93 -11.17 7.79 15.00
N ILE A 94 -12.20 7.32 14.29
CA ILE A 94 -12.05 6.25 13.31
C ILE A 94 -11.70 6.90 11.98
N ILE A 95 -10.44 6.76 11.57
CA ILE A 95 -9.85 7.47 10.43
C ILE A 95 -10.07 6.68 9.14
N VAL A 96 -10.56 7.36 8.11
CA VAL A 96 -10.77 6.81 6.76
C VAL A 96 -9.93 7.62 5.78
N PRO A 97 -8.66 7.25 5.53
CA PRO A 97 -7.84 7.98 4.58
C PRO A 97 -8.27 7.66 3.14
N LEU A 98 -8.40 8.72 2.31
CA LEU A 98 -8.84 8.64 0.92
C LEU A 98 -7.90 9.50 0.05
N ALA A 99 -7.01 8.85 -0.70
CA ALA A 99 -6.07 9.55 -1.58
C ALA A 99 -6.79 10.19 -2.78
N SER A 100 -6.26 11.31 -3.30
CA SER A 100 -6.81 12.03 -4.46
C SER A 100 -6.99 11.13 -5.68
N ALA A 101 -6.11 10.15 -5.88
CA ALA A 101 -6.21 9.16 -6.95
C ALA A 101 -7.50 8.29 -6.88
N THR A 102 -8.19 8.26 -5.74
CA THR A 102 -9.44 7.51 -5.54
C THR A 102 -10.68 8.40 -5.50
N ALA A 103 -10.55 9.71 -5.79
CA ALA A 103 -11.61 10.71 -5.68
C ALA A 103 -12.96 10.31 -6.32
N PRO A 104 -13.01 9.69 -7.52
CA PRO A 104 -14.28 9.28 -8.12
C PRO A 104 -15.09 8.28 -7.28
N ARG A 105 -14.46 7.59 -6.33
CA ARG A 105 -15.09 6.59 -5.46
C ARG A 105 -15.32 7.08 -4.03
N TRP A 106 -14.90 8.29 -3.66
CA TRP A 106 -14.96 8.76 -2.27
C TRP A 106 -16.34 8.64 -1.64
N ASN A 107 -17.39 9.08 -2.35
CA ASN A 107 -18.76 9.04 -1.81
C ASN A 107 -19.17 7.61 -1.41
N ARG A 108 -18.94 6.62 -2.30
CA ARG A 108 -19.25 5.22 -2.02
C ARG A 108 -18.40 4.67 -0.86
N LEU A 109 -17.11 5.01 -0.81
CA LEU A 109 -16.21 4.56 0.24
C LEU A 109 -16.58 5.17 1.60
N MET A 110 -16.97 6.45 1.62
CA MET A 110 -17.45 7.13 2.83
C MET A 110 -18.79 6.56 3.31
N GLU A 111 -19.68 6.18 2.42
CA GLU A 111 -20.92 5.46 2.78
C GLU A 111 -20.61 4.13 3.43
N LEU A 112 -19.77 3.31 2.81
CA LEU A 112 -19.39 2.00 3.31
C LEU A 112 -18.73 2.08 4.69
N ALA A 113 -17.89 3.08 4.94
CA ALA A 113 -17.23 3.31 6.21
C ALA A 113 -18.11 4.08 7.23
N GLN A 114 -19.38 4.38 6.90
CA GLN A 114 -20.30 5.14 7.75
C GLN A 114 -19.70 6.47 8.23
N VAL A 115 -19.05 7.20 7.32
CA VAL A 115 -18.35 8.46 7.62
C VAL A 115 -19.34 9.53 8.08
N GLN A 116 -19.08 10.15 9.24
CA GLN A 116 -19.85 11.23 9.83
C GLN A 116 -19.28 12.62 9.49
N PHE A 117 -17.98 12.71 9.33
CA PHE A 117 -17.30 13.95 8.95
C PHE A 117 -16.24 13.67 7.88
N ALA A 118 -16.03 14.63 6.99
CA ALA A 118 -14.94 14.57 6.02
C ALA A 118 -14.17 15.88 5.99
N VAL A 119 -12.85 15.81 5.97
CA VAL A 119 -11.97 16.93 5.67
C VAL A 119 -11.32 16.66 4.31
N ARG A 120 -11.56 17.54 3.35
CA ARG A 120 -11.00 17.47 2.00
C ARG A 120 -9.91 18.51 1.85
N PHE A 121 -8.76 18.08 1.35
CA PHE A 121 -7.61 18.93 1.06
C PHE A 121 -7.48 19.12 -0.44
N GLU A 122 -7.14 20.34 -0.84
CA GLU A 122 -6.80 20.71 -2.20
C GLU A 122 -5.26 20.70 -2.40
N GLY A 123 -4.83 20.88 -3.64
CA GLY A 123 -3.40 20.82 -3.99
C GLY A 123 -2.54 21.94 -3.36
N ASP A 124 -3.12 23.01 -2.87
CA ASP A 124 -2.48 24.13 -2.17
C ASP A 124 -2.52 24.02 -0.64
N ASP A 125 -2.94 22.83 -0.13
CA ASP A 125 -3.14 22.57 1.30
C ASP A 125 -4.28 23.40 1.96
N SER A 126 -5.15 24.04 1.15
CA SER A 126 -6.45 24.52 1.63
C SER A 126 -7.38 23.33 1.93
N TRP A 127 -8.36 23.52 2.80
CA TRP A 127 -9.20 22.43 3.25
C TRP A 127 -10.66 22.87 3.51
N HIS A 128 -11.56 21.90 3.44
CA HIS A 128 -12.97 22.05 3.71
C HIS A 128 -13.49 20.91 4.59
N VAL A 129 -14.31 21.22 5.59
CA VAL A 129 -14.97 20.26 6.47
C VAL A 129 -16.44 20.09 6.08
N SER A 130 -16.87 18.85 5.94
CA SER A 130 -18.27 18.47 5.71
C SER A 130 -18.77 17.53 6.80
N GLY A 131 -19.97 17.76 7.31
CA GLY A 131 -20.69 16.83 8.18
C GLY A 131 -21.76 16.05 7.41
N PHE A 132 -22.00 14.81 7.82
CA PHE A 132 -23.05 13.95 7.26
C PHE A 132 -23.96 13.44 8.39
N ASP A 133 -25.27 13.52 8.17
CA ASP A 133 -26.25 12.91 9.10
C ASP A 133 -26.26 11.40 8.90
N ARG A 134 -25.29 10.75 9.54
CA ARG A 134 -25.09 9.29 9.48
C ARG A 134 -24.92 8.69 10.86
N ALA A 135 -25.72 7.68 11.17
CA ALA A 135 -25.52 6.87 12.37
C ALA A 135 -24.46 5.80 12.14
N VAL A 136 -23.56 5.62 13.10
CA VAL A 136 -22.62 4.49 13.12
C VAL A 136 -23.33 3.28 13.71
N SER A 137 -23.71 2.33 12.88
CA SER A 137 -24.46 1.13 13.23
C SER A 137 -23.62 -0.15 13.29
N HIS A 138 -22.49 -0.19 12.53
CA HIS A 138 -21.67 -1.39 12.44
C HIS A 138 -20.96 -1.72 13.75
N ALA A 139 -21.05 -2.98 14.19
CA ALA A 139 -20.54 -3.43 15.49
C ALA A 139 -19.03 -3.17 15.69
N LEU A 140 -18.20 -3.34 14.66
CA LEU A 140 -16.75 -3.08 14.73
C LEU A 140 -16.43 -1.62 15.03
N LEU A 141 -17.15 -0.67 14.39
CA LEU A 141 -16.96 0.77 14.60
C LEU A 141 -17.43 1.18 15.98
N ARG A 142 -18.59 0.68 16.42
CA ARG A 142 -19.09 0.90 17.79
C ARG A 142 -18.13 0.34 18.84
N GLY A 143 -17.62 -0.88 18.64
CA GLY A 143 -16.68 -1.50 19.55
C GLY A 143 -15.35 -0.74 19.69
N LEU A 144 -14.87 -0.05 18.65
CA LEU A 144 -13.73 0.88 18.76
C LEU A 144 -14.08 2.08 19.65
N LYS A 145 -15.23 2.70 19.40
CA LYS A 145 -15.72 3.83 20.21
C LYS A 145 -15.91 3.48 21.68
N GLU A 146 -16.49 2.33 21.96
CA GLU A 146 -16.72 1.83 23.34
C GLU A 146 -15.41 1.56 24.09
N ARG A 147 -14.37 1.13 23.40
CA ARG A 147 -13.02 0.90 23.97
C ARG A 147 -12.16 2.16 24.03
N ASP A 148 -12.67 3.31 23.59
CA ASP A 148 -11.90 4.56 23.44
C ASP A 148 -10.59 4.33 22.63
N ALA A 149 -10.70 3.54 21.55
CA ALA A 149 -9.58 3.20 20.67
C ALA A 149 -9.70 3.92 19.32
N PRO A 150 -8.61 4.53 18.80
CA PRO A 150 -8.63 5.10 17.47
C PRO A 150 -8.71 3.98 16.43
N GLY A 151 -9.52 4.19 15.38
CA GLY A 151 -9.67 3.25 14.29
C GLY A 151 -8.97 3.68 13.02
N LEU A 152 -8.68 2.72 12.16
CA LEU A 152 -8.26 2.95 10.78
C LEU A 152 -9.06 2.06 9.84
N VAL A 153 -9.72 2.65 8.84
CA VAL A 153 -10.43 1.90 7.80
C VAL A 153 -9.68 2.02 6.50
N LEU A 154 -9.24 0.88 5.96
CA LEU A 154 -8.55 0.81 4.68
C LEU A 154 -9.34 -0.02 3.66
N PHE A 155 -9.30 0.41 2.40
CA PHE A 155 -9.97 -0.27 1.32
C PHE A 155 -8.98 -1.05 0.46
N SER A 156 -9.22 -2.35 0.32
CA SER A 156 -8.49 -3.21 -0.62
C SER A 156 -9.36 -3.55 -1.84
N SER A 157 -8.73 -3.76 -3.00
CA SER A 157 -9.43 -4.29 -4.17
C SER A 157 -9.84 -5.74 -3.86
N GLY A 158 -11.15 -5.99 -3.78
CA GLY A 158 -11.67 -7.35 -3.67
C GLY A 158 -11.48 -8.13 -4.97
N SER A 159 -11.32 -9.45 -4.88
CA SER A 159 -11.31 -10.37 -6.05
C SER A 159 -12.64 -10.37 -6.81
N THR A 160 -13.70 -9.83 -6.22
CA THR A 160 -15.05 -9.71 -6.80
C THR A 160 -15.31 -8.35 -7.45
N GLY A 161 -14.30 -7.48 -7.58
CA GLY A 161 -14.44 -6.11 -8.11
C GLY A 161 -14.92 -5.07 -7.09
N GLU A 162 -15.54 -5.48 -5.98
CA GLU A 162 -15.93 -4.57 -4.91
C GLU A 162 -14.80 -4.40 -3.89
N SER A 163 -14.59 -3.14 -3.44
CA SER A 163 -13.59 -2.85 -2.41
C SER A 163 -14.03 -3.42 -1.06
N LYS A 164 -13.14 -4.15 -0.39
CA LYS A 164 -13.34 -4.60 1.00
C LYS A 164 -12.81 -3.55 1.96
N ALA A 165 -13.58 -3.24 3.00
CA ALA A 165 -13.24 -2.26 4.02
C ALA A 165 -12.73 -2.96 5.28
N SER A 166 -11.43 -2.97 5.50
CA SER A 166 -10.76 -3.54 6.68
C SER A 166 -10.77 -2.53 7.83
N VAL A 167 -11.22 -2.93 9.01
CA VAL A 167 -11.20 -2.10 10.23
C VAL A 167 -10.04 -2.52 11.11
N LEU A 168 -9.13 -1.60 11.42
CA LEU A 168 -7.96 -1.84 12.28
C LEU A 168 -8.06 -0.99 13.56
N ASP A 169 -7.54 -1.51 14.65
CA ASP A 169 -7.21 -0.75 15.84
C ASP A 169 -5.88 -0.02 15.59
N PHE A 170 -5.91 1.31 15.53
CA PHE A 170 -4.75 2.07 15.09
C PHE A 170 -3.62 2.07 16.14
N ASP A 171 -3.95 2.05 17.43
CA ASP A 171 -2.94 1.94 18.49
C ASP A 171 -2.17 0.62 18.38
N ARG A 172 -2.87 -0.50 18.16
CA ARG A 172 -2.24 -1.81 17.94
C ARG A 172 -1.35 -1.83 16.70
N LEU A 173 -1.77 -1.16 15.63
CA LEU A 173 -0.98 -1.04 14.40
C LEU A 173 0.32 -0.27 14.63
N LEU A 174 0.30 0.77 15.47
CA LEU A 174 1.43 1.64 15.77
C LEU A 174 2.36 1.09 16.86
N ALA A 175 1.92 0.13 17.69
CA ALA A 175 2.69 -0.39 18.83
C ALA A 175 4.09 -0.90 18.43
N LYS A 176 4.25 -1.44 17.22
CA LYS A 176 5.56 -1.87 16.68
C LYS A 176 6.59 -0.74 16.55
N PHE A 177 6.16 0.52 16.56
CA PHE A 177 7.02 1.70 16.48
C PHE A 177 7.43 2.24 17.85
N GLU A 178 6.93 1.67 18.94
CA GLU A 178 7.38 2.02 20.28
C GLU A 178 8.87 1.69 20.50
N VAL A 179 9.34 0.61 19.87
CA VAL A 179 10.75 0.25 19.88
C VAL A 179 11.52 1.22 18.96
N PRO A 180 12.53 1.94 19.46
CA PRO A 180 13.33 2.86 18.67
C PRO A 180 14.02 2.18 17.48
N ARG A 181 14.03 2.84 16.33
CA ARG A 181 14.71 2.40 15.12
C ARG A 181 15.45 3.57 14.48
N PRO A 182 16.39 3.33 13.55
CA PRO A 182 17.09 4.39 12.86
C PRO A 182 16.16 5.40 12.19
N ALA A 183 16.46 6.67 12.32
CA ALA A 183 15.83 7.76 11.59
C ALA A 183 16.44 7.87 10.19
N TYR A 184 15.58 8.13 9.19
CA TYR A 184 16.01 8.35 7.81
C TYR A 184 15.31 9.58 7.23
N ARG A 185 15.96 10.22 6.28
CA ARG A 185 15.28 11.07 5.34
C ARG A 185 14.66 10.19 4.27
N MET A 186 13.33 10.16 4.21
CA MET A 186 12.60 9.16 3.41
C MET A 186 11.59 9.81 2.48
N LEU A 187 11.46 9.24 1.28
CA LEU A 187 10.44 9.66 0.33
C LEU A 187 9.15 8.87 0.59
N VAL A 188 8.06 9.58 0.88
CA VAL A 188 6.73 9.01 1.05
C VAL A 188 5.88 9.37 -0.16
N PHE A 189 5.83 8.46 -1.13
CA PHE A 189 5.01 8.64 -2.33
C PHE A 189 3.96 7.52 -2.52
N LEU A 190 4.02 6.46 -1.71
CA LEU A 190 2.94 5.47 -1.65
C LEU A 190 1.66 6.15 -1.15
N LEU A 191 0.52 5.78 -1.72
CA LEU A 191 -0.76 6.43 -1.42
C LEU A 191 -1.13 6.36 0.07
N LEU A 192 -1.74 7.43 0.57
CA LEU A 192 -2.19 7.57 1.96
C LEU A 192 -3.27 6.55 2.33
N ASP A 193 -4.12 6.18 1.38
CA ASP A 193 -5.20 5.20 1.54
C ASP A 193 -4.73 3.74 1.43
N HIS A 194 -3.42 3.52 1.53
CA HIS A 194 -2.78 2.22 1.49
C HIS A 194 -1.93 1.98 2.72
N ILE A 195 -1.93 0.74 3.23
CA ILE A 195 -1.19 0.38 4.44
C ILE A 195 0.32 0.70 4.36
N GLY A 196 0.92 0.57 3.17
CA GLY A 196 2.32 0.93 2.94
C GLY A 196 2.60 2.42 3.12
N GLY A 197 1.68 3.29 2.67
CA GLY A 197 1.78 4.74 2.85
C GLY A 197 1.66 5.14 4.32
N ILE A 198 0.61 4.67 5.01
CA ILE A 198 0.42 4.87 6.45
C ILE A 198 1.62 4.38 7.23
N ASN A 199 2.08 3.16 6.97
CA ASN A 199 3.23 2.59 7.66
C ASN A 199 4.50 3.42 7.46
N THR A 200 4.74 3.91 6.25
CA THR A 200 5.93 4.71 5.92
C THR A 200 5.89 6.05 6.63
N LEU A 201 4.76 6.75 6.59
CA LEU A 201 4.56 8.03 7.28
C LEU A 201 4.85 7.88 8.79
N PHE A 202 4.17 6.91 9.44
CA PHE A 202 4.33 6.73 10.88
C PHE A 202 5.69 6.17 11.27
N TYR A 203 6.34 5.36 10.42
CA TYR A 203 7.74 4.99 10.67
C TYR A 203 8.62 6.24 10.77
N GLY A 204 8.54 7.15 9.80
CA GLY A 204 9.34 8.36 9.81
C GLY A 204 9.04 9.24 11.02
N LEU A 205 7.79 9.52 11.28
CA LEU A 205 7.37 10.37 12.41
C LEU A 205 7.76 9.76 13.77
N CYS A 206 7.53 8.47 13.98
CA CYS A 206 7.81 7.80 15.25
C CYS A 206 9.30 7.71 15.57
N HIS A 207 10.17 7.74 14.57
CA HIS A 207 11.63 7.58 14.77
C HIS A 207 12.41 8.88 14.54
N GLY A 208 11.73 10.03 14.41
CA GLY A 208 12.38 11.33 14.21
C GLY A 208 13.07 11.47 12.85
N GLY A 209 12.57 10.75 11.84
CA GLY A 209 12.99 10.87 10.45
C GLY A 209 12.38 12.09 9.77
N THR A 210 12.96 12.49 8.64
CA THR A 210 12.40 13.56 7.80
C THR A 210 11.58 12.94 6.67
N ILE A 211 10.29 13.23 6.62
CA ILE A 211 9.38 12.84 5.54
C ILE A 211 9.54 13.83 4.40
N VAL A 212 9.82 13.33 3.21
CA VAL A 212 9.78 14.12 1.97
C VAL A 212 8.64 13.57 1.12
N THR A 213 7.80 14.44 0.58
CA THR A 213 6.71 14.07 -0.31
C THR A 213 6.93 14.64 -1.70
N THR A 214 6.34 14.02 -2.71
CA THR A 214 6.29 14.52 -4.07
C THR A 214 4.86 14.54 -4.58
N ARG A 215 4.48 15.55 -5.35
CA ARG A 215 3.17 15.63 -6.00
C ARG A 215 3.08 14.67 -7.18
N GLU A 216 4.16 14.60 -7.95
CA GLU A 216 4.24 13.73 -9.10
C GLU A 216 4.90 12.41 -8.72
N ARG A 217 4.40 11.32 -9.29
CA ARG A 217 4.88 9.95 -9.05
C ARG A 217 5.54 9.34 -10.27
N THR A 218 6.11 10.19 -11.13
CA THR A 218 6.90 9.76 -12.29
C THR A 218 8.31 9.32 -11.87
N PRO A 219 8.99 8.48 -12.65
CA PRO A 219 10.39 8.13 -12.43
C PRO A 219 11.29 9.36 -12.22
N ASP A 220 11.13 10.37 -13.06
CA ASP A 220 11.94 11.59 -13.02
C ASP A 220 11.68 12.40 -11.75
N ALA A 221 10.41 12.62 -11.38
CA ALA A 221 10.06 13.36 -10.17
C ALA A 221 10.58 12.68 -8.89
N VAL A 222 10.52 11.34 -8.83
CA VAL A 222 11.03 10.56 -7.71
C VAL A 222 12.55 10.63 -7.64
N CYS A 223 13.26 10.43 -8.75
CA CYS A 223 14.72 10.49 -8.78
C CYS A 223 15.24 11.91 -8.53
N ALA A 224 14.61 12.95 -9.08
CA ALA A 224 14.93 14.35 -8.79
C ALA A 224 14.72 14.68 -7.30
N ALA A 225 13.67 14.16 -6.68
CA ALA A 225 13.46 14.34 -5.24
C ALA A 225 14.55 13.63 -4.40
N ILE A 226 14.98 12.42 -4.82
CA ILE A 226 16.08 11.70 -4.17
C ILE A 226 17.36 12.53 -4.21
N GLU A 227 17.74 13.02 -5.38
CA GLU A 227 18.93 13.86 -5.59
C GLU A 227 18.84 15.16 -4.78
N ALA A 228 17.79 15.98 -5.03
CA ALA A 228 17.66 17.32 -4.45
C ALA A 228 17.50 17.30 -2.93
N ARG A 229 16.83 16.28 -2.38
CA ARG A 229 16.54 16.19 -0.95
C ARG A 229 17.42 15.18 -0.21
N ARG A 230 18.39 14.55 -0.90
CA ARG A 230 19.32 13.57 -0.31
C ARG A 230 18.58 12.46 0.43
N ILE A 231 17.63 11.82 -0.23
CA ILE A 231 16.81 10.74 0.34
C ILE A 231 17.69 9.53 0.66
N GLU A 232 17.48 8.94 1.82
CA GLU A 232 18.23 7.78 2.32
C GLU A 232 17.43 6.48 2.24
N LEU A 233 16.09 6.58 2.33
CA LEU A 233 15.19 5.43 2.29
C LEU A 233 14.04 5.65 1.31
N LEU A 234 13.88 4.71 0.36
CA LEU A 234 12.80 4.68 -0.63
C LEU A 234 11.93 3.44 -0.40
N PRO A 235 10.74 3.56 0.20
CA PRO A 235 9.72 2.53 0.15
C PRO A 235 9.00 2.54 -1.20
N THR A 236 8.89 1.37 -1.84
CA THR A 236 8.37 1.29 -3.21
C THR A 236 7.72 -0.06 -3.53
N THR A 237 7.39 -0.29 -4.80
CA THR A 237 6.88 -1.55 -5.33
C THR A 237 7.84 -2.14 -6.37
N PRO A 238 7.84 -3.47 -6.57
CA PRO A 238 8.57 -4.11 -7.67
C PRO A 238 8.27 -3.49 -9.04
N THR A 239 6.98 -3.22 -9.31
CA THR A 239 6.54 -2.55 -10.54
C THR A 239 7.21 -1.18 -10.70
N PHE A 240 7.25 -0.34 -9.67
CA PHE A 240 7.88 0.98 -9.78
C PHE A 240 9.40 0.89 -9.98
N LEU A 241 10.08 -0.05 -9.34
CA LEU A 241 11.51 -0.30 -9.59
C LEU A 241 11.76 -0.67 -11.05
N ARG A 242 10.89 -1.48 -11.66
CA ARG A 242 10.97 -1.79 -13.07
C ARG A 242 10.76 -0.55 -13.95
N ILE A 243 9.79 0.30 -13.61
CA ILE A 243 9.53 1.56 -14.33
C ILE A 243 10.76 2.49 -14.26
N LEU A 244 11.44 2.57 -13.12
CA LEU A 244 12.68 3.33 -12.96
C LEU A 244 13.79 2.83 -13.90
N LEU A 245 13.93 1.50 -14.07
CA LEU A 245 14.89 0.90 -15.00
C LEU A 245 14.54 1.22 -16.45
N ILE A 246 13.28 1.04 -16.84
CA ILE A 246 12.79 1.29 -18.19
C ILE A 246 12.96 2.76 -18.61
N ALA A 247 12.67 3.68 -17.68
CA ALA A 247 12.84 5.11 -17.92
C ALA A 247 14.30 5.57 -17.91
N ASP A 248 15.25 4.67 -17.62
CA ASP A 248 16.68 4.98 -17.43
C ASP A 248 16.91 6.11 -16.39
N ALA A 249 15.96 6.33 -15.50
CA ALA A 249 16.01 7.42 -14.54
C ALA A 249 17.15 7.25 -13.52
N ILE A 250 17.49 6.00 -13.19
CA ILE A 250 18.57 5.68 -12.23
C ILE A 250 19.93 6.24 -12.69
N ARG A 251 20.17 6.32 -14.00
CA ARG A 251 21.45 6.82 -14.56
C ARG A 251 21.49 8.32 -14.73
N ARG A 252 20.32 8.98 -14.77
CA ARG A 252 20.22 10.43 -15.06
C ARG A 252 20.31 11.32 -13.82
N TYR A 253 20.16 10.75 -12.62
CA TYR A 253 20.13 11.47 -11.36
C TYR A 253 21.15 10.94 -10.36
N ASP A 254 21.64 11.78 -9.44
CA ASP A 254 22.50 11.36 -8.33
C ASP A 254 21.69 10.68 -7.23
N LEU A 255 21.67 9.37 -7.24
CA LEU A 255 21.01 8.55 -6.22
C LEU A 255 21.96 8.08 -5.10
N SER A 256 23.17 8.63 -5.00
CA SER A 256 24.21 8.19 -4.05
C SER A 256 23.83 8.32 -2.59
N SER A 257 22.81 9.13 -2.25
CA SER A 257 22.28 9.27 -0.91
C SER A 257 21.43 8.09 -0.46
N LEU A 258 20.89 7.27 -1.39
CA LEU A 258 20.09 6.11 -1.06
C LEU A 258 20.92 5.06 -0.33
N LYS A 259 20.44 4.66 0.86
CA LYS A 259 20.99 3.59 1.68
C LYS A 259 20.15 2.33 1.61
N ILE A 260 18.82 2.51 1.58
CA ILE A 260 17.86 1.41 1.65
C ILE A 260 16.71 1.66 0.66
N VAL A 261 16.38 0.62 -0.10
CA VAL A 261 15.13 0.51 -0.84
C VAL A 261 14.32 -0.61 -0.21
N THR A 262 13.12 -0.30 0.28
CA THR A 262 12.17 -1.33 0.72
C THR A 262 11.11 -1.53 -0.35
N TYR A 263 10.79 -2.79 -0.66
CA TYR A 263 9.79 -3.13 -1.66
C TYR A 263 8.82 -4.19 -1.15
N GLY A 264 7.60 -4.16 -1.64
CA GLY A 264 6.54 -5.09 -1.24
C GLY A 264 5.27 -4.88 -2.05
N THR A 265 4.13 -5.33 -1.53
CA THR A 265 2.79 -5.29 -2.12
C THR A 265 2.52 -6.29 -3.24
N GLU A 266 3.55 -6.79 -3.90
CA GLU A 266 3.51 -7.79 -4.96
C GLU A 266 4.80 -8.62 -4.95
N PRO A 267 4.83 -9.83 -5.55
CA PRO A 267 6.04 -10.61 -5.68
C PRO A 267 7.10 -9.88 -6.51
N MET A 268 8.36 -9.91 -6.06
CA MET A 268 9.50 -9.35 -6.78
C MET A 268 10.02 -10.34 -7.83
N PRO A 269 10.02 -9.99 -9.13
CA PRO A 269 10.69 -10.79 -10.13
C PRO A 269 12.20 -10.87 -9.84
N PRO A 270 12.81 -12.08 -9.73
CA PRO A 270 14.26 -12.21 -9.48
C PRO A 270 15.12 -11.47 -10.52
N SER A 271 14.71 -11.48 -11.79
CA SER A 271 15.40 -10.76 -12.87
C SER A 271 15.39 -9.25 -12.64
N THR A 272 14.25 -8.67 -12.23
CA THR A 272 14.14 -7.25 -11.89
C THR A 272 15.04 -6.89 -10.70
N LEU A 273 15.04 -7.73 -9.66
CA LEU A 273 15.90 -7.52 -8.48
C LEU A 273 17.39 -7.55 -8.85
N ALA A 274 17.80 -8.46 -9.73
CA ALA A 274 19.18 -8.56 -10.19
C ALA A 274 19.62 -7.27 -10.90
N VAL A 275 18.84 -6.81 -11.88
CA VAL A 275 19.16 -5.60 -12.68
C VAL A 275 19.16 -4.33 -11.81
N VAL A 276 18.20 -4.15 -10.91
CA VAL A 276 18.16 -2.93 -10.08
C VAL A 276 19.31 -2.91 -9.06
N ARG A 277 19.77 -4.09 -8.59
CA ARG A 277 20.94 -4.18 -7.72
C ARG A 277 22.24 -3.87 -8.45
N GLU A 278 22.36 -4.28 -9.70
CA GLU A 278 23.49 -3.91 -10.54
C GLU A 278 23.54 -2.39 -10.77
N ALA A 279 22.38 -1.78 -11.02
CA ALA A 279 22.26 -0.34 -11.19
C ALA A 279 22.52 0.46 -9.90
N LEU A 280 22.23 -0.12 -8.73
CA LEU A 280 22.36 0.53 -7.41
C LEU A 280 23.17 -0.36 -6.41
N PRO A 281 24.46 -0.62 -6.67
CA PRO A 281 25.24 -1.64 -5.95
C PRO A 281 25.49 -1.33 -4.47
N ARG A 282 25.39 -0.05 -4.07
CA ARG A 282 25.57 0.40 -2.67
C ARG A 282 24.29 0.40 -1.86
N VAL A 283 23.15 0.17 -2.49
CA VAL A 283 21.84 0.22 -1.86
C VAL A 283 21.46 -1.15 -1.30
N ARG A 284 21.00 -1.17 -0.06
CA ARG A 284 20.44 -2.39 0.54
C ARG A 284 18.97 -2.53 0.13
N PHE A 285 18.65 -3.61 -0.57
CA PHE A 285 17.28 -3.96 -0.90
C PHE A 285 16.68 -4.83 0.22
N LYS A 286 15.49 -4.48 0.67
CA LYS A 286 14.78 -5.20 1.72
C LYS A 286 13.34 -5.46 1.30
N GLN A 287 12.96 -6.73 1.24
CA GLN A 287 11.57 -7.11 1.01
C GLN A 287 10.73 -6.88 2.27
N THR A 288 9.56 -6.28 2.09
CA THR A 288 8.53 -6.13 3.12
C THR A 288 7.32 -6.98 2.75
N TYR A 289 6.63 -7.49 3.76
CA TYR A 289 5.39 -8.20 3.59
C TYR A 289 4.31 -7.59 4.48
N GLY A 290 3.13 -7.44 3.93
CA GLY A 290 1.98 -6.93 4.65
C GLY A 290 0.74 -6.80 3.77
N LEU A 291 -0.39 -6.74 4.42
CA LEU A 291 -1.72 -6.60 3.84
C LEU A 291 -2.47 -5.50 4.57
N SER A 292 -3.51 -4.94 3.94
CA SER A 292 -4.39 -3.98 4.62
C SER A 292 -4.99 -4.56 5.89
N GLU A 293 -5.14 -5.88 5.93
CA GLU A 293 -5.71 -6.66 7.02
C GLU A 293 -4.73 -6.94 8.17
N LEU A 294 -3.41 -6.83 7.94
CA LEU A 294 -2.36 -7.22 8.90
C LEU A 294 -1.44 -6.07 9.30
N GLY A 295 -1.45 -4.98 8.53
CA GLY A 295 -0.34 -4.03 8.57
C GLY A 295 0.90 -4.57 7.87
N ILE A 296 2.01 -3.82 7.95
CA ILE A 296 3.32 -4.26 7.47
C ILE A 296 4.01 -5.02 8.60
N LEU A 297 4.30 -6.28 8.34
CA LEU A 297 4.92 -7.16 9.32
C LEU A 297 6.43 -6.92 9.44
N PRO A 298 7.05 -7.23 10.58
CA PRO A 298 8.50 -7.32 10.69
C PRO A 298 9.01 -8.42 9.75
N THR A 299 9.94 -8.06 8.86
CA THR A 299 10.56 -8.98 7.91
C THR A 299 12.06 -8.86 7.93
N GLN A 300 12.75 -9.95 7.61
CA GLN A 300 14.18 -9.99 7.38
C GLN A 300 14.43 -10.70 6.04
N SER A 301 14.92 -9.96 5.02
CA SER A 301 15.39 -10.59 3.79
C SER A 301 16.60 -11.48 4.07
N ARG A 302 16.76 -12.61 3.39
CA ARG A 302 17.93 -13.49 3.52
C ARG A 302 19.20 -12.70 3.23
N ASP A 303 19.20 -11.98 2.14
CA ASP A 303 20.20 -11.01 1.73
C ASP A 303 19.57 -9.97 0.79
N SER A 304 20.37 -8.99 0.32
CA SER A 304 19.89 -7.91 -0.55
C SER A 304 19.51 -8.36 -1.96
N GLY A 305 19.92 -9.54 -2.39
CA GLY A 305 19.63 -10.12 -3.72
C GLY A 305 18.61 -11.24 -3.69
N SER A 306 18.08 -11.53 -2.51
CA SER A 306 17.18 -12.65 -2.31
C SER A 306 15.71 -12.22 -2.27
N VAL A 307 14.85 -13.00 -2.90
CA VAL A 307 13.39 -12.90 -2.78
C VAL A 307 12.85 -13.76 -1.62
N TRP A 308 13.75 -14.33 -0.82
CA TRP A 308 13.42 -15.08 0.38
C TRP A 308 13.44 -14.18 1.60
N LEU A 309 12.43 -14.28 2.42
CA LEU A 309 12.29 -13.51 3.64
C LEU A 309 11.88 -14.39 4.82
N LYS A 310 12.32 -13.99 6.01
CA LYS A 310 11.84 -14.51 7.28
C LYS A 310 10.79 -13.57 7.83
N LEU A 311 9.65 -14.11 8.27
CA LEU A 311 8.60 -13.37 8.96
C LEU A 311 8.79 -13.49 10.48
N GLY A 312 8.45 -12.41 11.17
CA GLY A 312 8.18 -12.46 12.58
C GLY A 312 9.17 -11.73 13.48
N ASN A 313 8.63 -11.39 14.63
CA ASN A 313 9.22 -10.99 15.91
C ASN A 313 8.32 -11.56 17.00
N ALA A 314 8.63 -11.31 18.27
CA ALA A 314 7.76 -11.66 19.39
C ALA A 314 6.32 -11.14 19.18
N GLY A 315 5.35 -12.03 19.26
CA GLY A 315 3.93 -11.74 19.06
C GLY A 315 3.36 -11.98 17.67
N PHE A 316 4.21 -12.37 16.67
CA PHE A 316 3.75 -12.77 15.34
C PHE A 316 3.95 -14.27 15.16
N GLU A 317 2.89 -14.95 14.79
CA GLU A 317 2.91 -16.37 14.49
C GLU A 317 2.49 -16.60 13.04
N HIS A 318 3.09 -17.59 12.38
CA HIS A 318 2.68 -18.00 11.04
C HIS A 318 2.70 -19.53 10.90
N LYS A 319 1.81 -20.02 10.07
CA LYS A 319 1.75 -21.42 9.64
C LYS A 319 1.52 -21.50 8.14
N ILE A 320 1.88 -22.59 7.52
CA ILE A 320 1.60 -22.87 6.11
C ILE A 320 0.68 -24.08 6.07
N VAL A 321 -0.49 -23.90 5.45
CA VAL A 321 -1.49 -24.95 5.26
C VAL A 321 -1.80 -25.05 3.77
N ASP A 322 -1.57 -26.18 3.16
CA ASP A 322 -1.76 -26.42 1.71
C ASP A 322 -1.05 -25.37 0.84
N GLY A 323 0.18 -25.00 1.22
CA GLY A 323 0.97 -23.98 0.55
C GLY A 323 0.53 -22.54 0.80
N VAL A 324 -0.58 -22.32 1.51
CA VAL A 324 -1.11 -20.98 1.85
C VAL A 324 -0.53 -20.50 3.18
N LEU A 325 -0.09 -19.25 3.22
CA LEU A 325 0.36 -18.60 4.43
C LEU A 325 -0.82 -18.18 5.31
N TRP A 326 -0.76 -18.53 6.59
CA TRP A 326 -1.69 -18.10 7.62
C TRP A 326 -0.93 -17.34 8.70
N ILE A 327 -1.53 -16.27 9.22
CA ILE A 327 -0.88 -15.37 10.18
C ILE A 327 -1.80 -15.08 11.36
N ARG A 328 -1.22 -15.06 12.55
CA ARG A 328 -1.83 -14.55 13.77
C ARG A 328 -0.95 -13.44 14.33
N SER A 329 -1.54 -12.27 14.60
CA SER A 329 -0.81 -11.05 14.97
C SER A 329 -1.67 -10.14 15.84
N PRO A 330 -1.09 -9.44 16.83
CA PRO A 330 -1.79 -8.43 17.61
C PRO A 330 -2.31 -7.25 16.77
N SER A 331 -1.64 -6.94 15.63
CA SER A 331 -2.00 -5.84 14.74
C SER A 331 -2.98 -6.21 13.63
N VAL A 332 -3.49 -7.45 13.64
CA VAL A 332 -4.48 -7.90 12.65
C VAL A 332 -5.77 -7.06 12.76
N MET A 333 -6.45 -6.88 11.63
CA MET A 333 -7.72 -6.16 11.59
C MET A 333 -8.77 -6.78 12.52
N LEU A 334 -9.74 -5.99 12.93
CA LEU A 334 -10.88 -6.44 13.70
C LEU A 334 -11.92 -7.21 12.85
N GLY A 335 -11.93 -6.96 11.54
CA GLY A 335 -12.82 -7.55 10.55
C GLY A 335 -13.08 -6.62 9.38
N TYR A 336 -13.96 -7.07 8.46
CA TYR A 336 -14.46 -6.25 7.35
C TYR A 336 -15.81 -5.61 7.68
N LEU A 337 -16.07 -4.43 7.13
CA LEU A 337 -17.41 -3.82 7.19
C LEU A 337 -18.40 -4.47 6.22
N ASN A 338 -17.93 -5.03 5.11
CA ASN A 338 -18.76 -5.49 4.00
C ASN A 338 -18.38 -6.86 3.43
N ALA A 339 -17.66 -7.67 4.21
CA ALA A 339 -17.32 -9.03 3.82
C ALA A 339 -17.30 -9.96 5.04
N PRO A 340 -17.45 -11.27 4.85
CA PRO A 340 -17.32 -12.25 5.93
C PRO A 340 -15.95 -12.18 6.62
N SER A 341 -15.91 -12.61 7.88
CA SER A 341 -14.67 -12.74 8.64
C SER A 341 -13.73 -13.73 7.92
N PRO A 342 -12.46 -13.36 7.68
CA PRO A 342 -11.46 -14.25 7.08
C PRO A 342 -10.68 -15.04 8.12
N PHE A 343 -11.08 -14.97 9.41
CA PHE A 343 -10.43 -15.68 10.50
C PHE A 343 -11.05 -17.07 10.69
N ASP A 344 -10.20 -18.05 11.00
CA ASP A 344 -10.69 -19.33 11.54
C ASP A 344 -11.09 -19.22 13.02
N ALA A 345 -11.56 -20.34 13.59
CA ALA A 345 -12.00 -20.40 14.99
C ALA A 345 -10.90 -20.08 16.02
N ASP A 346 -9.64 -20.30 15.65
CA ASP A 346 -8.44 -20.06 16.48
C ASP A 346 -7.84 -18.67 16.25
N GLY A 347 -8.48 -17.81 15.44
CA GLY A 347 -8.05 -16.45 15.15
C GLY A 347 -6.92 -16.33 14.13
N TRP A 348 -6.67 -17.37 13.33
CA TRP A 348 -5.72 -17.30 12.24
C TRP A 348 -6.33 -16.62 11.02
N PHE A 349 -5.60 -15.66 10.47
CA PHE A 349 -5.96 -14.98 9.23
C PHE A 349 -5.40 -15.75 8.03
N ASN A 350 -6.30 -16.16 7.12
CA ASN A 350 -5.92 -16.75 5.84
C ASN A 350 -5.53 -15.66 4.85
N THR A 351 -4.24 -15.53 4.53
CA THR A 351 -3.74 -14.48 3.64
C THR A 351 -4.12 -14.69 2.18
N GLN A 352 -4.45 -15.92 1.79
CA GLN A 352 -4.59 -16.38 0.39
C GLN A 352 -3.28 -16.31 -0.42
N ASP A 353 -2.17 -15.93 0.20
CA ASP A 353 -0.87 -15.90 -0.45
C ASP A 353 -0.22 -17.29 -0.40
N LEU A 354 0.15 -17.80 -1.57
CA LEU A 354 0.89 -19.04 -1.73
C LEU A 354 2.38 -18.78 -1.50
N VAL A 355 2.98 -19.67 -0.74
CA VAL A 355 4.38 -19.56 -0.37
C VAL A 355 5.14 -20.87 -0.55
N GLU A 356 6.41 -20.75 -0.88
CA GLU A 356 7.40 -21.80 -0.74
C GLU A 356 8.19 -21.60 0.55
N ARG A 357 8.73 -22.68 1.13
CA ARG A 357 9.50 -22.64 2.36
C ARG A 357 10.85 -23.31 2.18
N GLU A 358 11.89 -22.66 2.70
CA GLU A 358 13.25 -23.18 2.81
C GLU A 358 13.81 -22.84 4.21
N GLY A 359 13.79 -23.82 5.11
CA GLY A 359 14.13 -23.61 6.51
C GLY A 359 13.20 -22.61 7.20
N GLU A 360 13.77 -21.49 7.69
CA GLU A 360 13.02 -20.39 8.31
C GLU A 360 12.56 -19.31 7.31
N TYR A 361 12.95 -19.43 6.05
CA TYR A 361 12.62 -18.46 5.01
C TYR A 361 11.45 -18.93 4.19
N ILE A 362 10.65 -17.95 3.74
CA ILE A 362 9.56 -18.16 2.80
C ILE A 362 9.77 -17.28 1.57
N ARG A 363 9.23 -17.71 0.43
CA ARG A 363 9.10 -16.93 -0.80
C ARG A 363 7.64 -16.85 -1.18
N ILE A 364 7.15 -15.63 -1.42
CA ILE A 364 5.78 -15.43 -1.91
C ILE A 364 5.76 -15.73 -3.41
N VAL A 365 4.93 -16.67 -3.83
CA VAL A 365 4.83 -17.10 -5.25
C VAL A 365 3.61 -16.52 -5.96
N GLY A 366 2.59 -16.10 -5.22
CA GLY A 366 1.38 -15.51 -5.79
C GLY A 366 0.16 -15.71 -4.89
N ARG A 367 -1.02 -15.48 -5.43
CA ARG A 367 -2.28 -15.69 -4.71
C ARG A 367 -2.98 -16.95 -5.16
N LYS A 368 -3.63 -17.66 -4.23
CA LYS A 368 -4.41 -18.86 -4.51
C LYS A 368 -5.54 -18.60 -5.51
N SER A 369 -6.16 -17.41 -5.43
CA SER A 369 -7.23 -16.99 -6.34
C SER A 369 -6.75 -16.64 -7.76
N GLU A 370 -5.44 -16.49 -7.97
CA GLU A 370 -4.85 -16.16 -9.27
C GLU A 370 -4.30 -17.41 -9.99
N LEU A 371 -4.32 -18.59 -9.33
CA LEU A 371 -3.87 -19.82 -9.95
C LEU A 371 -4.70 -20.16 -11.20
N ILE A 372 -3.99 -20.45 -12.29
CA ILE A 372 -4.59 -20.90 -13.55
C ILE A 372 -4.63 -22.42 -13.54
N ASN A 373 -5.77 -23.01 -13.87
CA ASN A 373 -5.95 -24.46 -13.91
C ASN A 373 -5.99 -24.97 -15.35
N VAL A 374 -4.85 -25.39 -15.87
CA VAL A 374 -4.70 -25.87 -17.26
C VAL A 374 -4.76 -27.39 -17.28
N GLY A 375 -5.93 -27.95 -17.56
CA GLY A 375 -6.09 -29.42 -17.65
C GLY A 375 -5.77 -30.17 -16.35
N GLY A 376 -5.98 -29.56 -15.18
CA GLY A 376 -5.64 -30.11 -13.86
C GLY A 376 -4.32 -29.60 -13.29
N GLU A 377 -3.42 -29.09 -14.12
CA GLU A 377 -2.14 -28.53 -13.70
C GLU A 377 -2.31 -27.12 -13.13
N LYS A 378 -1.67 -26.83 -12.00
CA LYS A 378 -1.72 -25.53 -11.35
C LYS A 378 -0.55 -24.65 -11.80
N VAL A 379 -0.87 -23.51 -12.42
CA VAL A 379 0.09 -22.59 -12.99
C VAL A 379 0.04 -21.26 -12.24
N HIS A 380 1.20 -20.78 -11.77
CA HIS A 380 1.33 -19.48 -11.17
C HIS A 380 1.56 -18.41 -12.24
N PRO A 381 0.69 -17.40 -12.39
CA PRO A 381 0.90 -16.31 -13.35
C PRO A 381 2.27 -15.64 -13.23
N THR A 382 2.73 -15.42 -12.00
CA THR A 382 4.02 -14.77 -11.71
C THR A 382 5.22 -15.56 -12.23
N GLU A 383 5.17 -16.88 -12.28
CA GLU A 383 6.23 -17.71 -12.87
C GLU A 383 6.41 -17.40 -14.36
N ILE A 384 5.30 -17.34 -15.08
CA ILE A 384 5.29 -17.05 -16.51
C ILE A 384 5.67 -15.59 -16.77
N GLU A 385 5.11 -14.66 -15.99
CA GLU A 385 5.47 -13.24 -16.06
C GLU A 385 6.99 -13.03 -15.91
N ASN A 386 7.63 -13.74 -14.96
CA ASN A 386 9.07 -13.67 -14.74
C ASN A 386 9.89 -14.15 -15.94
N VAL A 387 9.41 -15.13 -16.70
CA VAL A 387 10.05 -15.59 -17.93
C VAL A 387 9.82 -14.59 -19.04
N LEU A 388 8.58 -14.10 -19.23
CA LEU A 388 8.22 -13.18 -20.29
C LEU A 388 8.90 -11.81 -20.15
N LEU A 389 9.13 -11.34 -18.93
CA LEU A 389 9.84 -10.10 -18.66
C LEU A 389 11.33 -10.11 -19.06
N GLN A 390 11.89 -11.28 -19.43
CA GLN A 390 13.26 -11.44 -19.92
C GLN A 390 13.32 -11.45 -21.45
N VAL A 391 12.19 -11.43 -22.14
CA VAL A 391 12.12 -11.38 -23.60
C VAL A 391 12.49 -9.98 -24.06
N ASP A 392 13.34 -9.88 -25.08
CA ASP A 392 13.72 -8.60 -25.69
C ASP A 392 12.47 -7.83 -26.14
N ASN A 393 12.51 -6.51 -25.93
CA ASN A 393 11.42 -5.58 -26.23
C ASN A 393 10.12 -5.79 -25.42
N VAL A 394 10.15 -6.52 -24.31
CA VAL A 394 9.00 -6.62 -23.39
C VAL A 394 9.14 -5.60 -22.26
N LYS A 395 8.29 -4.56 -22.29
CA LYS A 395 8.19 -3.54 -21.23
C LYS A 395 7.47 -4.08 -20.00
N ASP A 396 6.28 -4.65 -20.18
CA ASP A 396 5.45 -5.18 -19.11
C ASP A 396 4.62 -6.35 -19.61
N VAL A 397 4.17 -7.20 -18.67
CA VAL A 397 3.36 -8.37 -18.99
C VAL A 397 2.42 -8.67 -17.84
N THR A 398 1.20 -9.08 -18.17
CA THR A 398 0.23 -9.63 -17.23
C THR A 398 -0.24 -10.98 -17.73
N VAL A 399 -0.20 -11.99 -16.87
CA VAL A 399 -0.64 -13.35 -17.19
C VAL A 399 -1.88 -13.69 -16.38
N ARG A 400 -2.84 -14.38 -17.02
CA ARG A 400 -4.09 -14.83 -16.41
C ARG A 400 -4.61 -16.10 -17.06
N GLY A 401 -5.54 -16.77 -16.40
CA GLY A 401 -6.35 -17.83 -17.00
C GLY A 401 -7.38 -17.24 -17.96
N GLN A 402 -7.59 -17.93 -19.08
CA GLN A 402 -8.69 -17.68 -19.99
C GLN A 402 -9.51 -18.95 -20.14
N PRO A 403 -10.84 -18.91 -20.01
CA PRO A 403 -11.69 -20.08 -20.15
C PRO A 403 -11.43 -20.81 -21.48
N ASN A 404 -11.35 -22.14 -21.42
CA ASN A 404 -11.15 -23.02 -22.55
C ASN A 404 -12.00 -24.28 -22.38
N PRO A 405 -12.79 -24.68 -23.40
CA PRO A 405 -13.72 -25.82 -23.27
C PRO A 405 -13.02 -27.17 -23.10
N VAL A 406 -11.75 -27.33 -23.48
CA VAL A 406 -11.01 -28.58 -23.41
C VAL A 406 -10.23 -28.73 -22.11
N THR A 407 -9.51 -27.67 -21.69
CA THR A 407 -8.61 -27.71 -20.55
C THR A 407 -9.16 -26.99 -19.31
N GLY A 408 -10.38 -26.47 -19.36
CA GLY A 408 -10.95 -25.58 -18.35
C GLY A 408 -10.40 -24.16 -18.50
N GLU A 409 -9.09 -23.99 -18.44
CA GLU A 409 -8.40 -22.72 -18.72
C GLU A 409 -7.16 -22.95 -19.59
N VAL A 410 -6.72 -21.87 -20.24
CA VAL A 410 -5.41 -21.77 -20.89
C VAL A 410 -4.71 -20.53 -20.37
N VAL A 411 -3.39 -20.51 -20.48
CA VAL A 411 -2.59 -19.33 -20.14
C VAL A 411 -2.77 -18.27 -21.21
N ALA A 412 -3.17 -17.06 -20.79
CA ALA A 412 -3.25 -15.87 -21.63
C ALA A 412 -2.28 -14.81 -21.10
N ALA A 413 -1.48 -14.23 -22.01
CA ALA A 413 -0.54 -13.17 -21.69
C ALA A 413 -0.91 -11.89 -22.43
N LYS A 414 -0.95 -10.77 -21.70
CA LYS A 414 -1.05 -9.41 -22.24
C LYS A 414 0.31 -8.77 -22.13
N ILE A 415 0.87 -8.27 -23.23
CA ILE A 415 2.25 -7.79 -23.31
C ILE A 415 2.27 -6.37 -23.84
N THR A 416 2.99 -5.47 -23.15
CA THR A 416 3.32 -4.13 -23.64
C THR A 416 4.78 -4.12 -24.11
N PRO A 417 5.08 -3.76 -25.36
CA PRO A 417 6.45 -3.65 -25.86
C PRO A 417 7.13 -2.36 -25.35
N LEU A 418 8.47 -2.36 -25.29
CA LEU A 418 9.29 -1.19 -24.99
C LEU A 418 9.28 -0.17 -26.14
N GLY A 419 9.34 -0.66 -27.37
CA GLY A 419 9.33 0.14 -28.57
C GLY A 419 8.46 -0.47 -29.66
N PRO A 420 8.19 0.28 -30.75
CA PRO A 420 7.38 -0.21 -31.85
C PRO A 420 7.94 -1.50 -32.47
N GLU A 421 7.10 -2.51 -32.62
CA GLU A 421 7.42 -3.78 -33.25
C GLU A 421 6.16 -4.40 -33.82
N ASP A 422 6.32 -5.18 -34.90
CA ASP A 422 5.21 -5.97 -35.46
C ASP A 422 4.71 -6.99 -34.40
N PRO A 423 3.41 -6.95 -34.06
CA PRO A 423 2.84 -7.83 -33.02
C PRO A 423 3.08 -9.32 -33.26
N ASP A 424 3.03 -9.79 -34.49
CA ASP A 424 3.20 -11.22 -34.79
C ASP A 424 4.65 -11.67 -34.68
N THR A 425 5.59 -10.77 -34.95
CA THR A 425 7.01 -11.00 -34.72
C THR A 425 7.31 -11.11 -33.22
N LEU A 426 6.77 -10.20 -32.40
CA LEU A 426 6.89 -10.27 -30.94
C LEU A 426 6.28 -11.55 -30.38
N LYS A 427 5.06 -11.93 -30.83
CA LYS A 427 4.38 -13.16 -30.40
C LYS A 427 5.18 -14.43 -30.74
N ARG A 428 5.79 -14.49 -31.91
CA ARG A 428 6.66 -15.63 -32.32
C ARG A 428 7.89 -15.72 -31.41
N ARG A 429 8.60 -14.60 -31.18
CA ARG A 429 9.75 -14.54 -30.29
C ARG A 429 9.39 -14.97 -28.86
N VAL A 430 8.29 -14.45 -28.32
CA VAL A 430 7.77 -14.84 -27.01
C VAL A 430 7.55 -16.34 -26.91
N ARG A 431 6.83 -16.93 -27.88
CA ARG A 431 6.57 -18.39 -27.88
C ARG A 431 7.87 -19.19 -27.94
N GLN A 432 8.79 -18.81 -28.83
CA GLN A 432 10.09 -19.48 -28.94
C GLN A 432 10.89 -19.39 -27.63
N PHE A 433 10.89 -18.25 -26.99
CA PHE A 433 11.58 -18.04 -25.72
C PHE A 433 10.98 -18.90 -24.59
N CYS A 434 9.64 -19.01 -24.54
CA CYS A 434 8.93 -19.85 -23.60
C CYS A 434 9.19 -21.35 -23.79
N HIS A 435 9.24 -21.83 -25.03
CA HIS A 435 9.49 -23.25 -25.34
C HIS A 435 10.80 -23.78 -24.75
N ALA A 436 11.80 -22.93 -24.61
CA ALA A 436 13.10 -23.31 -24.05
C ALA A 436 13.14 -23.30 -22.50
N ARG A 437 12.08 -22.78 -21.82
CA ARG A 437 12.14 -22.44 -20.38
C ARG A 437 10.91 -22.87 -19.57
N LEU A 438 9.81 -23.19 -20.23
CA LEU A 438 8.54 -23.53 -19.59
C LEU A 438 8.02 -24.87 -20.12
N GLU A 439 7.32 -25.58 -19.26
CA GLU A 439 6.55 -26.76 -19.66
C GLU A 439 5.42 -26.35 -20.60
N ARG A 440 5.04 -27.25 -21.50
CA ARG A 440 4.11 -26.98 -22.60
C ARG A 440 2.78 -26.34 -22.14
N TYR A 441 2.23 -26.78 -21.03
CA TYR A 441 0.96 -26.28 -20.50
C TYR A 441 1.07 -24.87 -19.88
N LYS A 442 2.29 -24.41 -19.56
CA LYS A 442 2.57 -23.06 -19.07
C LYS A 442 2.79 -22.03 -20.17
N ILE A 443 3.01 -22.47 -21.40
CA ILE A 443 3.26 -21.57 -22.52
C ILE A 443 1.96 -20.83 -22.89
N PRO A 444 1.99 -19.47 -22.99
CA PRO A 444 0.78 -18.73 -23.34
C PRO A 444 0.18 -19.16 -24.67
N ALA A 445 -1.03 -19.71 -24.60
CA ALA A 445 -1.82 -20.05 -25.79
C ALA A 445 -2.36 -18.80 -26.48
N VAL A 446 -2.72 -17.79 -25.69
CA VAL A 446 -3.20 -16.49 -26.14
C VAL A 446 -2.17 -15.43 -25.77
N ILE A 447 -1.74 -14.62 -26.76
CA ILE A 447 -0.85 -13.49 -26.56
C ILE A 447 -1.48 -12.27 -27.21
N GLU A 448 -1.77 -11.27 -26.39
CA GLU A 448 -2.28 -9.97 -26.79
C GLU A 448 -1.16 -8.93 -26.63
N VAL A 449 -0.87 -8.16 -27.68
CA VAL A 449 0.07 -7.05 -27.64
C VAL A 449 -0.70 -5.75 -27.52
N VAL A 450 -0.39 -4.96 -26.48
CA VAL A 450 -1.11 -3.73 -26.13
C VAL A 450 -0.11 -2.60 -25.90
N LEU A 451 -0.60 -1.35 -25.96
CA LEU A 451 0.23 -0.16 -25.69
C LEU A 451 -0.01 0.42 -24.28
N GLU A 452 -1.01 -0.12 -23.57
CA GLU A 452 -1.42 0.36 -22.25
C GLU A 452 -0.50 -0.18 -21.14
N ASP A 453 -0.33 0.60 -20.09
CA ASP A 453 0.36 0.15 -18.88
C ASP A 453 -0.54 -0.80 -18.05
N HIS A 454 0.06 -1.83 -17.45
CA HIS A 454 -0.63 -2.87 -16.68
C HIS A 454 -0.74 -2.54 -15.18
N TYR A 455 -0.55 -1.30 -14.78
CA TYR A 455 -0.60 -0.88 -13.37
C TYR A 455 -1.44 0.38 -13.19
N GLY A 456 -2.04 0.49 -12.00
CA GLY A 456 -2.79 1.68 -11.61
C GLY A 456 -1.96 2.67 -10.79
N ALA A 457 -2.61 3.69 -10.23
CA ALA A 457 -2.00 4.74 -9.40
C ALA A 457 -1.24 4.23 -8.16
N ARG A 458 -1.43 2.98 -7.77
CA ARG A 458 -0.71 2.32 -6.66
C ARG A 458 0.56 1.60 -7.12
N PHE A 459 0.96 1.71 -8.38
CA PHE A 459 2.08 0.97 -8.98
C PHE A 459 2.04 -0.53 -8.65
N LYS A 460 0.87 -1.12 -8.76
CA LYS A 460 0.63 -2.55 -8.59
C LYS A 460 -0.04 -3.08 -9.86
N LYS A 461 0.39 -4.27 -10.31
CA LYS A 461 -0.20 -4.93 -11.48
C LYS A 461 -1.70 -5.14 -11.29
N SER A 462 -2.47 -4.83 -12.34
CA SER A 462 -3.89 -5.10 -12.43
C SER A 462 -4.11 -6.32 -13.34
N ARG A 463 -4.74 -7.36 -12.77
CA ARG A 463 -5.11 -8.59 -13.49
C ARG A 463 -6.62 -8.66 -13.73
N ASP A 464 -7.29 -7.50 -13.92
CA ASP A 464 -8.74 -7.44 -14.10
C ASP A 464 -9.21 -8.28 -15.28
N GLN A 465 -10.25 -9.07 -15.05
CA GLN A 465 -10.84 -10.03 -16.01
C GLN A 465 -11.66 -9.36 -17.12
N THR A 466 -11.87 -8.04 -17.09
CA THR A 466 -12.94 -7.39 -17.85
C THR A 466 -12.58 -6.85 -19.24
N SER A 467 -11.37 -7.05 -19.75
CA SER A 467 -10.94 -6.40 -20.99
C SER A 467 -10.32 -7.29 -22.07
N ILE A 468 -10.90 -8.49 -22.34
CA ILE A 468 -10.67 -9.12 -23.64
C ILE A 468 -12.02 -9.23 -24.32
N ARG A 469 -12.26 -8.43 -25.38
CA ARG A 469 -13.31 -8.70 -26.37
C ARG A 469 -12.98 -10.05 -27.03
N PRO A 470 -13.93 -10.98 -27.14
CA PRO A 470 -13.75 -12.11 -28.05
C PRO A 470 -13.42 -11.57 -29.45
N PRO A 471 -12.60 -12.29 -30.24
CA PRO A 471 -12.40 -11.92 -31.64
C PRO A 471 -13.79 -11.78 -32.29
N ALA A 472 -14.00 -10.65 -32.98
CA ALA A 472 -15.21 -10.48 -33.78
C ALA A 472 -15.34 -11.71 -34.70
N ASP A 473 -16.46 -12.42 -34.59
CA ASP A 473 -16.82 -13.40 -35.58
C ASP A 473 -16.73 -12.70 -36.93
N THR A 474 -15.78 -13.14 -37.74
CA THR A 474 -15.79 -12.81 -39.16
C THR A 474 -17.04 -13.44 -39.71
N ASP A 475 -18.04 -12.62 -40.01
CA ASP A 475 -19.21 -12.98 -40.75
C ASP A 475 -18.82 -13.90 -41.91
N ALA A 476 -19.21 -15.15 -41.82
CA ALA A 476 -19.35 -16.02 -42.97
C ALA A 476 -20.57 -15.50 -43.74
N GLY A 477 -20.31 -14.51 -44.59
CA GLY A 477 -21.26 -14.03 -45.59
C GLY A 477 -21.40 -15.08 -46.70
N SER A 478 -22.59 -15.58 -46.83
CA SER A 478 -23.22 -16.29 -47.90
C SER A 478 -22.53 -16.32 -49.26
#